data_f65fe7812a21a6da060b30c6041fd6a6
#
_entry.id   f65fe7812a21a6da060b30c6041fd6a6
#
_cell.length_a   1.000
_cell.length_b   1.000
_cell.length_c   1.000
_cell.angle_alpha   90.00
_cell.angle_beta   90.00
_cell.angle_gamma   90.00
#
_symmetry.space_group_name_H-M   'P 1'
#
loop_
_entity.id
_entity.type
_entity.pdbx_description
1 polymer ?
#
loop_
_entity_poly.entity_id
_entity_poly.type
_entity_poly.pdbx_seq_one_letter_code
_entity_poly.pdbx_strand_id
1 'polypeptide(L)'
;MTQEEYVSDAVDLLKKLIATPSVSRNEKDAADIMEQTIRKYGFEPHREANNIWIIDPHYDESRPTLLLNAHIDTVKPVASWTRNPFSPDVEEGVLYGLGSNDCGGGLCSLLQIFRMLTAKPQQYNLIYLASAEEEVSGKDGITRALPLLPHIDLAIVGEPTGMNPAVAEKGLMVLDVIAHGKSGHAARNEGVNAIYEALDDMRWIRDYKFEKVSEFLGPTKMTLTVVNAGTQHNVIPDKCTMLVDIRTNEFYDNEEVYKFICQHLKSEVKAHSFRLKSSRIDPAHPLIRKCVAMGMKPFGSPTLSDQALMHFPSFKLGPGESSRSHSADECIKISEIADAIAKYKELLDGAAI
;
A
#
# COMPACT_ATOMS: atom_id res chain seq x y z
N MET A 1 14.21 -28.68 5.08
CA MET A 1 14.40 -27.59 6.04
C MET A 1 13.30 -27.63 7.10
N THR A 2 13.61 -27.36 8.36
CA THR A 2 12.63 -27.19 9.44
C THR A 2 11.99 -25.81 9.40
N GLN A 3 10.89 -25.60 10.13
CA GLN A 3 10.28 -24.27 10.23
C GLN A 3 11.25 -23.26 10.87
N GLU A 4 12.03 -23.67 11.85
CA GLU A 4 13.03 -22.83 12.53
C GLU A 4 14.12 -22.34 11.57
N GLU A 5 14.57 -23.19 10.63
CA GLU A 5 15.53 -22.81 9.60
C GLU A 5 14.95 -21.76 8.65
N TYR A 6 13.67 -21.86 8.26
CA TYR A 6 13.01 -20.83 7.44
C TYR A 6 12.85 -19.51 8.19
N VAL A 7 12.52 -19.55 9.48
CA VAL A 7 12.45 -18.35 10.34
C VAL A 7 13.82 -17.69 10.45
N SER A 8 14.88 -18.48 10.69
CA SER A 8 16.24 -17.96 10.73
C SER A 8 16.65 -17.30 9.43
N ASP A 9 16.37 -17.93 8.28
CA ASP A 9 16.65 -17.37 6.95
C ASP A 9 15.89 -16.06 6.72
N ALA A 10 14.62 -15.96 7.15
CA ALA A 10 13.83 -14.74 7.07
C ALA A 10 14.42 -13.61 7.89
N VAL A 11 14.80 -13.87 9.15
CA VAL A 11 15.40 -12.89 10.06
C VAL A 11 16.78 -12.44 9.56
N ASP A 12 17.59 -13.35 9.04
CA ASP A 12 18.92 -13.02 8.50
C ASP A 12 18.84 -12.17 7.24
N LEU A 13 17.85 -12.43 6.37
CA LEU A 13 17.58 -11.58 5.21
C LEU A 13 17.09 -10.19 5.65
N LEU A 14 16.15 -10.15 6.58
CA LEU A 14 15.59 -8.89 7.09
C LEU A 14 16.69 -8.01 7.72
N LYS A 15 17.60 -8.58 8.50
CA LYS A 15 18.75 -7.85 9.04
C LYS A 15 19.63 -7.24 7.97
N LYS A 16 19.87 -7.94 6.86
CA LYS A 16 20.64 -7.40 5.73
C LYS A 16 19.91 -6.24 5.06
N LEU A 17 18.60 -6.36 4.88
CA LEU A 17 17.78 -5.29 4.28
C LEU A 17 17.76 -4.06 5.18
N ILE A 18 17.57 -4.20 6.49
CA ILE A 18 17.63 -3.08 7.45
C ILE A 18 18.99 -2.38 7.38
N ALA A 19 20.10 -3.14 7.31
CA ALA A 19 21.44 -2.59 7.24
C ALA A 19 21.75 -1.90 5.90
N THR A 20 20.85 -2.00 4.92
CA THR A 20 21.00 -1.44 3.57
C THR A 20 19.91 -0.40 3.34
N PRO A 21 20.24 0.92 3.42
CA PRO A 21 19.25 1.97 3.19
C PRO A 21 18.55 1.80 1.85
N SER A 22 17.21 1.78 1.87
CA SER A 22 16.36 1.55 0.69
C SER A 22 15.20 2.55 0.59
N VAL A 23 15.48 3.81 0.91
CA VAL A 23 14.45 4.86 0.76
C VAL A 23 13.96 4.87 -0.69
N SER A 24 12.62 5.00 -0.87
CA SER A 24 11.97 4.98 -2.19
C SER A 24 12.74 5.73 -3.27
N ARG A 25 12.93 5.11 -4.42
CA ARG A 25 13.76 5.50 -5.58
C ARG A 25 15.27 5.31 -5.40
N ASN A 26 15.71 4.76 -4.26
CA ASN A 26 17.11 4.43 -3.98
C ASN A 26 17.27 2.99 -3.48
N GLU A 27 16.43 2.06 -3.96
CA GLU A 27 16.33 0.67 -3.49
C GLU A 27 17.31 -0.29 -4.18
N LYS A 28 18.17 0.21 -5.06
CA LYS A 28 19.04 -0.64 -5.90
C LYS A 28 19.80 -1.68 -5.09
N ASP A 29 20.43 -1.27 -3.99
CA ASP A 29 21.27 -2.17 -3.20
C ASP A 29 20.43 -3.22 -2.43
N ALA A 30 19.23 -2.85 -1.97
CA ALA A 30 18.27 -3.79 -1.41
C ALA A 30 17.77 -4.80 -2.46
N ALA A 31 17.49 -4.32 -3.67
CA ALA A 31 17.12 -5.16 -4.81
C ALA A 31 18.26 -6.14 -5.17
N ASP A 32 19.51 -5.70 -5.15
CA ASP A 32 20.69 -6.56 -5.41
C ASP A 32 20.79 -7.66 -4.33
N ILE A 33 20.52 -7.35 -3.06
CA ILE A 33 20.49 -8.33 -1.96
C ILE A 33 19.36 -9.35 -2.17
N MET A 34 18.17 -8.88 -2.54
CA MET A 34 17.03 -9.76 -2.83
C MET A 34 17.36 -10.73 -3.97
N GLU A 35 17.87 -10.21 -5.08
CA GLU A 35 18.25 -11.01 -6.23
C GLU A 35 19.31 -12.07 -5.89
N GLN A 36 20.39 -11.67 -5.18
CA GLN A 36 21.43 -12.59 -4.73
C GLN A 36 20.88 -13.66 -3.77
N THR A 37 20.00 -13.28 -2.85
CA THR A 37 19.40 -14.22 -1.88
C THR A 37 18.51 -15.23 -2.58
N ILE A 38 17.70 -14.80 -3.54
CA ILE A 38 16.83 -15.66 -4.34
C ILE A 38 17.67 -16.68 -5.13
N ARG A 39 18.77 -16.23 -5.78
CA ARG A 39 19.71 -17.11 -6.48
C ARG A 39 20.38 -18.13 -5.54
N LYS A 40 20.76 -17.69 -4.34
CA LYS A 40 21.32 -18.58 -3.30
C LYS A 40 20.32 -19.68 -2.89
N TYR A 41 19.01 -19.37 -2.93
CA TYR A 41 17.96 -20.35 -2.64
C TYR A 41 17.65 -21.28 -3.81
N GLY A 42 18.33 -21.10 -4.96
CA GLY A 42 18.22 -21.98 -6.12
C GLY A 42 17.12 -21.59 -7.11
N PHE A 43 16.58 -20.36 -7.00
CA PHE A 43 15.61 -19.84 -7.96
C PHE A 43 16.26 -18.86 -8.95
N GLU A 44 15.67 -18.73 -10.14
CA GLU A 44 16.07 -17.74 -11.13
C GLU A 44 15.18 -16.50 -11.01
N PRO A 45 15.71 -15.38 -10.50
CA PRO A 45 14.95 -14.13 -10.37
C PRO A 45 14.87 -13.40 -11.71
N HIS A 46 13.73 -12.78 -11.94
CA HIS A 46 13.54 -11.74 -12.93
C HIS A 46 13.66 -10.38 -12.27
N ARG A 47 14.06 -9.36 -13.02
CA ARG A 47 14.20 -8.00 -12.54
C ARG A 47 13.76 -6.97 -13.57
N GLU A 48 12.98 -5.99 -13.14
CA GLU A 48 12.67 -4.78 -13.91
C GLU A 48 12.79 -3.56 -12.99
N ALA A 49 13.73 -2.66 -13.31
CA ALA A 49 14.19 -1.61 -12.40
C ALA A 49 14.67 -2.23 -11.06
N ASN A 50 14.01 -1.88 -9.94
CA ASN A 50 14.28 -2.45 -8.63
C ASN A 50 13.21 -3.45 -8.17
N ASN A 51 12.23 -3.79 -9.03
CA ASN A 51 11.28 -4.86 -8.75
C ASN A 51 11.90 -6.20 -9.10
N ILE A 52 11.76 -7.20 -8.21
CA ILE A 52 12.33 -8.53 -8.39
C ILE A 52 11.24 -9.56 -8.16
N TRP A 53 11.11 -10.52 -9.08
CA TRP A 53 10.13 -11.58 -8.92
C TRP A 53 10.67 -12.95 -9.33
N ILE A 54 10.02 -13.96 -8.83
CA ILE A 54 10.23 -15.36 -9.18
C ILE A 54 8.90 -16.03 -9.44
N ILE A 55 8.91 -16.97 -10.39
CA ILE A 55 7.75 -17.76 -10.78
C ILE A 55 7.95 -19.19 -10.29
N ASP A 56 6.88 -19.84 -9.85
CA ASP A 56 6.88 -21.25 -9.45
C ASP A 56 7.55 -22.12 -10.53
N PRO A 57 8.57 -22.91 -10.19
CA PRO A 57 9.17 -23.86 -11.14
C PRO A 57 8.18 -24.88 -11.74
N HIS A 58 7.05 -25.08 -11.09
CA HIS A 58 5.96 -25.97 -11.53
C HIS A 58 4.79 -25.20 -12.18
N TYR A 59 5.06 -23.99 -12.69
CA TYR A 59 4.03 -23.15 -13.30
C TYR A 59 3.29 -23.88 -14.44
N ASP A 60 1.95 -23.79 -14.42
CA ASP A 60 1.06 -24.41 -15.38
C ASP A 60 -0.09 -23.44 -15.70
N GLU A 61 -0.18 -22.99 -16.96
CA GLU A 61 -1.17 -22.00 -17.41
C GLU A 61 -2.63 -22.42 -17.16
N SER A 62 -2.89 -23.72 -16.92
CA SER A 62 -4.23 -24.21 -16.61
C SER A 62 -4.67 -23.99 -15.16
N ARG A 63 -3.76 -23.59 -14.29
CA ARG A 63 -4.01 -23.38 -12.86
C ARG A 63 -4.14 -21.89 -12.53
N PRO A 64 -4.98 -21.52 -11.54
CA PRO A 64 -5.03 -20.16 -11.07
C PRO A 64 -3.70 -19.73 -10.44
N THR A 65 -3.40 -18.44 -10.47
CA THR A 65 -2.11 -17.89 -10.01
C THR A 65 -2.31 -16.98 -8.79
N LEU A 66 -1.57 -17.28 -7.72
CA LEU A 66 -1.45 -16.45 -6.52
C LEU A 66 -0.17 -15.62 -6.57
N LEU A 67 -0.30 -14.31 -6.47
CA LEU A 67 0.81 -13.39 -6.26
C LEU A 67 1.04 -13.19 -4.76
N LEU A 68 2.27 -13.38 -4.30
CA LEU A 68 2.77 -12.99 -2.98
C LEU A 68 3.61 -11.74 -3.17
N ASN A 69 3.11 -10.58 -2.75
CA ASN A 69 3.78 -9.29 -2.96
C ASN A 69 4.12 -8.63 -1.62
N ALA A 70 5.26 -7.98 -1.56
CA ALA A 70 5.64 -7.04 -0.50
C ALA A 70 6.72 -6.08 -1.03
N HIS A 71 6.80 -4.86 -0.48
CA HIS A 71 7.75 -3.87 -0.97
C HIS A 71 9.12 -3.95 -0.28
N ILE A 72 10.16 -3.46 -0.99
CA ILE A 72 11.55 -3.42 -0.50
C ILE A 72 11.97 -2.02 -0.06
N ASP A 73 11.24 -1.00 -0.47
CA ASP A 73 11.55 0.38 -0.12
C ASP A 73 11.04 0.76 1.27
N THR A 74 11.56 1.87 1.76
CA THR A 74 11.18 2.45 3.06
C THR A 74 10.94 3.94 2.91
N VAL A 75 10.21 4.54 3.85
CA VAL A 75 10.21 5.99 4.07
C VAL A 75 11.58 6.48 4.54
N LYS A 76 11.79 7.79 4.58
CA LYS A 76 12.94 8.37 5.27
C LYS A 76 12.77 8.24 6.79
N PRO A 77 13.85 7.95 7.53
CA PRO A 77 13.76 7.93 8.99
C PRO A 77 13.34 9.30 9.54
N VAL A 78 12.40 9.30 10.48
CA VAL A 78 11.94 10.52 11.16
C VAL A 78 13.00 11.00 12.16
N ALA A 79 13.01 12.31 12.46
CA ALA A 79 14.05 12.90 13.33
C ALA A 79 14.01 12.43 14.80
N SER A 80 12.92 11.79 15.22
CA SER A 80 12.72 11.30 16.60
C SER A 80 13.31 9.91 16.86
N TRP A 81 13.99 9.27 15.88
CA TRP A 81 14.69 8.01 16.13
C TRP A 81 15.71 8.14 17.25
N THR A 82 15.66 7.24 18.24
CA THR A 82 16.62 7.16 19.34
C THR A 82 17.71 6.14 19.06
N ARG A 83 17.43 5.14 18.16
CA ARG A 83 18.38 4.12 17.68
C ARG A 83 18.91 4.51 16.30
N ASN A 84 19.95 3.85 15.83
CA ASN A 84 20.35 3.94 14.43
C ASN A 84 19.32 3.16 13.57
N PRO A 85 18.56 3.82 12.68
CA PRO A 85 17.53 3.17 11.87
C PRO A 85 18.05 2.06 10.95
N PHE A 86 19.34 2.05 10.65
CA PHE A 86 20.00 1.07 9.79
C PHE A 86 20.85 0.05 10.55
N SER A 87 20.69 -0.04 11.88
CA SER A 87 21.31 -1.08 12.71
C SER A 87 20.27 -2.12 13.08
N PRO A 88 20.41 -3.39 12.60
CA PRO A 88 19.43 -4.45 12.88
C PRO A 88 19.64 -5.06 14.27
N ASP A 89 19.43 -4.24 15.30
CA ASP A 89 19.65 -4.65 16.69
C ASP A 89 18.52 -5.56 17.18
N VAL A 90 18.90 -6.63 17.88
CA VAL A 90 17.92 -7.56 18.49
C VAL A 90 18.02 -7.49 20.00
N GLU A 91 16.93 -7.11 20.65
CA GLU A 91 16.81 -7.07 22.10
C GLU A 91 15.55 -7.84 22.54
N GLU A 92 15.70 -8.81 23.43
CA GLU A 92 14.58 -9.61 23.95
C GLU A 92 13.65 -10.21 22.89
N GLY A 93 14.23 -10.62 21.75
CA GLY A 93 13.46 -11.19 20.63
C GLY A 93 12.74 -10.17 19.75
N VAL A 94 13.01 -8.87 19.93
CA VAL A 94 12.53 -7.77 19.10
C VAL A 94 13.66 -7.30 18.19
N LEU A 95 13.43 -7.28 16.88
CA LEU A 95 14.34 -6.76 15.87
C LEU A 95 13.94 -5.32 15.56
N TYR A 96 14.85 -4.39 15.82
CA TYR A 96 14.71 -2.96 15.54
C TYR A 96 15.33 -2.60 14.20
N GLY A 97 14.79 -1.60 13.54
CA GLY A 97 15.33 -1.01 12.32
C GLY A 97 14.23 -0.54 11.36
N LEU A 98 14.55 0.46 10.56
CA LEU A 98 13.64 1.02 9.55
C LEU A 98 13.30 -0.05 8.51
N GLY A 99 12.01 -0.21 8.21
CA GLY A 99 11.50 -1.24 7.32
C GLY A 99 11.46 -2.65 7.93
N SER A 100 11.73 -2.80 9.25
CA SER A 100 11.60 -4.11 9.91
C SER A 100 10.15 -4.58 9.96
N ASN A 101 9.23 -3.66 10.22
CA ASN A 101 7.79 -3.88 10.32
C ASN A 101 7.09 -3.57 8.99
N ASP A 102 7.45 -2.47 8.33
CA ASP A 102 6.83 -1.94 7.11
C ASP A 102 7.79 -1.99 5.91
N CYS A 103 7.70 -3.01 5.03
CA CYS A 103 7.01 -4.27 5.25
C CYS A 103 7.98 -5.46 5.19
N GLY A 104 9.27 -5.26 5.66
CA GLY A 104 10.34 -6.27 5.56
C GLY A 104 10.00 -7.59 6.25
N GLY A 105 9.27 -7.55 7.38
CA GLY A 105 8.77 -8.78 8.02
C GLY A 105 7.86 -9.59 7.10
N GLY A 106 6.94 -8.94 6.40
CA GLY A 106 6.09 -9.54 5.38
C GLY A 106 6.86 -10.03 4.18
N LEU A 107 7.74 -9.18 3.64
CA LEU A 107 8.61 -9.48 2.50
C LEU A 107 9.41 -10.77 2.71
N CYS A 108 10.12 -10.85 3.83
CA CYS A 108 10.96 -12.01 4.15
C CYS A 108 10.13 -13.26 4.45
N SER A 109 9.00 -13.12 5.15
CA SER A 109 8.10 -14.24 5.43
C SER A 109 7.50 -14.84 4.17
N LEU A 110 6.99 -14.00 3.25
CA LEU A 110 6.40 -14.45 1.99
C LEU A 110 7.42 -15.15 1.07
N LEU A 111 8.69 -14.70 1.07
CA LEU A 111 9.75 -15.39 0.35
C LEU A 111 9.97 -16.81 0.88
N GLN A 112 9.93 -16.99 2.22
CA GLN A 112 10.08 -18.33 2.79
C GLN A 112 8.88 -19.23 2.48
N ILE A 113 7.68 -18.67 2.47
CA ILE A 113 6.46 -19.40 2.08
C ILE A 113 6.52 -19.81 0.61
N PHE A 114 6.95 -18.92 -0.29
CA PHE A 114 7.19 -19.28 -1.68
C PHE A 114 8.12 -20.51 -1.78
N ARG A 115 9.27 -20.48 -1.08
CA ARG A 115 10.23 -21.61 -1.05
C ARG A 115 9.62 -22.90 -0.51
N MET A 116 8.80 -22.80 0.55
CA MET A 116 8.16 -23.99 1.15
C MET A 116 7.14 -24.64 0.19
N LEU A 117 6.29 -23.82 -0.41
CA LEU A 117 5.15 -24.30 -1.16
C LEU A 117 5.58 -24.80 -2.55
N THR A 118 6.59 -24.17 -3.17
CA THR A 118 7.12 -24.61 -4.47
C THR A 118 8.05 -25.81 -4.39
N ALA A 119 8.36 -26.33 -3.19
CA ALA A 119 9.05 -27.61 -3.04
C ALA A 119 8.27 -28.81 -3.58
N LYS A 120 6.97 -28.68 -3.79
CA LYS A 120 6.06 -29.63 -4.44
C LYS A 120 5.01 -28.87 -5.25
N PRO A 121 4.46 -29.44 -6.34
CA PRO A 121 3.37 -28.80 -7.07
C PRO A 121 2.15 -28.54 -6.17
N GLN A 122 1.57 -27.35 -6.29
CA GLN A 122 0.29 -26.96 -5.68
C GLN A 122 -0.85 -27.07 -6.71
N GLN A 123 -2.11 -26.90 -6.27
CA GLN A 123 -3.26 -26.79 -7.17
C GLN A 123 -3.35 -25.43 -7.87
N TYR A 124 -2.43 -24.53 -7.57
CA TYR A 124 -2.32 -23.17 -8.09
C TYR A 124 -0.85 -22.81 -8.33
N ASN A 125 -0.62 -21.82 -9.15
CA ASN A 125 0.73 -21.27 -9.38
C ASN A 125 1.06 -20.24 -8.31
N LEU A 126 2.35 -20.08 -8.04
CA LEU A 126 2.86 -19.04 -7.16
C LEU A 126 3.78 -18.09 -7.93
N ILE A 127 3.62 -16.80 -7.66
CA ILE A 127 4.58 -15.77 -8.01
C ILE A 127 4.93 -15.02 -6.72
N TYR A 128 6.21 -14.81 -6.45
CA TYR A 128 6.67 -13.88 -5.42
C TYR A 128 7.21 -12.63 -6.08
N LEU A 129 6.79 -11.46 -5.61
CA LEU A 129 7.24 -10.16 -6.11
C LEU A 129 7.68 -9.28 -4.93
N ALA A 130 8.94 -8.89 -4.95
CA ALA A 130 9.50 -7.83 -4.14
C ALA A 130 9.41 -6.52 -4.96
N SER A 131 8.46 -5.65 -4.64
CA SER A 131 8.18 -4.40 -5.35
C SER A 131 9.00 -3.23 -4.82
N ALA A 132 9.23 -2.23 -5.64
CA ALA A 132 9.90 -0.98 -5.32
C ALA A 132 8.92 0.19 -5.33
N GLU A 133 9.34 1.35 -4.79
CA GLU A 133 8.63 2.63 -4.84
C GLU A 133 7.17 2.60 -4.30
N GLU A 134 6.84 1.66 -3.42
CA GLU A 134 5.49 1.54 -2.83
C GLU A 134 5.13 2.80 -2.04
N GLU A 135 6.01 3.24 -1.13
CA GLU A 135 5.83 4.34 -0.17
C GLU A 135 5.60 5.72 -0.84
N VAL A 136 5.89 5.81 -2.12
CA VAL A 136 5.63 7.01 -2.95
C VAL A 136 4.69 6.70 -4.10
N SER A 137 4.13 5.51 -4.16
CA SER A 137 3.33 4.99 -5.27
C SER A 137 4.00 5.33 -6.61
N GLY A 138 5.29 5.01 -6.73
CA GLY A 138 6.14 5.46 -7.82
C GLY A 138 5.82 4.78 -9.15
N LYS A 139 6.30 5.38 -10.25
CA LYS A 139 6.08 4.86 -11.62
C LYS A 139 6.95 3.66 -11.95
N ASP A 140 8.10 3.52 -11.26
CA ASP A 140 9.05 2.44 -11.47
C ASP A 140 8.85 1.29 -10.45
N GLY A 141 7.77 1.37 -9.64
CA GLY A 141 7.31 0.35 -8.70
C GLY A 141 6.50 -0.78 -9.36
N ILE A 142 5.55 -1.32 -8.62
CA ILE A 142 4.73 -2.48 -9.03
C ILE A 142 4.04 -2.30 -10.38
N THR A 143 3.60 -1.08 -10.73
CA THR A 143 2.97 -0.77 -12.03
C THR A 143 3.85 -1.15 -13.21
N ARG A 144 5.17 -1.11 -13.03
CA ARG A 144 6.13 -1.47 -14.06
C ARG A 144 6.36 -2.99 -14.14
N ALA A 145 6.23 -3.70 -13.02
CA ALA A 145 6.42 -5.14 -12.95
C ALA A 145 5.18 -5.93 -13.41
N LEU A 146 3.98 -5.52 -13.00
CA LEU A 146 2.73 -6.26 -13.27
C LEU A 146 2.52 -6.66 -14.73
N PRO A 147 2.79 -5.80 -15.76
CA PRO A 147 2.61 -6.18 -17.17
C PRO A 147 3.56 -7.28 -17.66
N LEU A 148 4.62 -7.57 -16.91
CA LEU A 148 5.64 -8.57 -17.24
C LEU A 148 5.37 -9.92 -16.58
N LEU A 149 4.39 -9.97 -15.65
CA LEU A 149 3.99 -11.17 -14.94
C LEU A 149 2.96 -11.97 -15.76
N PRO A 150 2.88 -13.31 -15.57
CA PRO A 150 1.75 -14.10 -16.04
C PRO A 150 0.42 -13.58 -15.46
N HIS A 151 -0.71 -14.09 -15.97
CA HIS A 151 -2.03 -13.80 -15.43
C HIS A 151 -2.09 -14.08 -13.93
N ILE A 152 -2.68 -13.17 -13.16
CA ILE A 152 -2.82 -13.26 -11.71
C ILE A 152 -4.32 -13.27 -11.38
N ASP A 153 -4.75 -14.27 -10.60
CA ASP A 153 -6.14 -14.40 -10.15
C ASP A 153 -6.36 -13.79 -8.78
N LEU A 154 -5.33 -13.82 -7.93
CA LEU A 154 -5.39 -13.33 -6.55
C LEU A 154 -4.01 -12.83 -6.07
N ALA A 155 -3.98 -11.81 -5.21
CA ALA A 155 -2.77 -11.43 -4.50
C ALA A 155 -2.94 -11.38 -2.99
N ILE A 156 -1.85 -11.73 -2.29
CA ILE A 156 -1.61 -11.43 -0.88
C ILE A 156 -0.49 -10.41 -0.80
N VAL A 157 -0.75 -9.27 -0.13
CA VAL A 157 0.22 -8.22 0.09
C VAL A 157 0.70 -8.25 1.53
N GLY A 158 2.01 -8.37 1.72
CA GLY A 158 2.68 -8.65 3.00
C GLY A 158 2.78 -7.48 3.98
N GLU A 159 1.81 -6.58 3.96
CA GLU A 159 1.72 -5.41 4.83
C GLU A 159 1.48 -5.78 6.30
N PRO A 160 1.90 -4.95 7.27
CA PRO A 160 1.72 -5.22 8.70
C PRO A 160 0.24 -5.14 9.11
N THR A 161 -0.39 -6.29 9.33
CA THR A 161 -1.81 -6.42 9.68
C THR A 161 -2.06 -7.23 10.96
N GLY A 162 -1.00 -7.59 11.70
CA GLY A 162 -1.09 -8.52 12.83
C GLY A 162 -1.62 -9.89 12.42
N MET A 163 -1.35 -10.31 11.19
CA MET A 163 -1.89 -11.55 10.59
C MET A 163 -3.43 -11.62 10.61
N ASN A 164 -4.11 -10.48 10.48
CA ASN A 164 -5.54 -10.40 10.19
C ASN A 164 -5.75 -9.96 8.73
N PRO A 165 -6.66 -10.59 7.97
CA PRO A 165 -6.82 -10.22 6.56
C PRO A 165 -7.52 -8.86 6.42
N ALA A 166 -6.83 -7.88 5.82
CA ALA A 166 -7.47 -6.65 5.39
C ALA A 166 -8.15 -6.90 4.03
N VAL A 167 -9.47 -7.10 4.05
CA VAL A 167 -10.27 -7.53 2.89
C VAL A 167 -10.67 -6.40 1.97
N ALA A 168 -10.44 -5.16 2.37
CA ALA A 168 -10.66 -3.96 1.57
C ALA A 168 -9.70 -2.85 2.00
N GLU A 169 -9.35 -1.96 1.07
CA GLU A 169 -8.47 -0.81 1.25
C GLU A 169 -9.07 0.42 0.59
N LYS A 170 -8.96 1.59 1.24
CA LYS A 170 -9.44 2.86 0.67
C LYS A 170 -8.56 3.29 -0.51
N GLY A 171 -9.21 3.75 -1.59
CA GLY A 171 -8.52 4.46 -2.65
C GLY A 171 -8.13 5.89 -2.25
N LEU A 172 -7.31 6.52 -3.07
CA LEU A 172 -6.87 7.91 -2.91
C LEU A 172 -6.99 8.68 -4.22
N MET A 173 -7.62 9.83 -4.14
CA MET A 173 -7.59 10.84 -5.18
C MET A 173 -7.40 12.21 -4.53
N VAL A 174 -6.51 13.03 -5.09
CA VAL A 174 -6.29 14.41 -4.66
C VAL A 174 -6.75 15.35 -5.77
N LEU A 175 -7.53 16.36 -5.40
CA LEU A 175 -8.04 17.35 -6.33
C LEU A 175 -7.52 18.75 -5.98
N ASP A 176 -7.04 19.48 -7.01
CA ASP A 176 -6.97 20.93 -6.99
C ASP A 176 -8.34 21.47 -7.36
N VAL A 177 -8.92 22.33 -6.51
CA VAL A 177 -10.16 23.06 -6.77
C VAL A 177 -9.84 24.54 -6.77
N ILE A 178 -10.13 25.23 -7.88
CA ILE A 178 -9.67 26.59 -8.12
C ILE A 178 -10.87 27.50 -8.43
N ALA A 179 -11.18 28.38 -7.48
CA ALA A 179 -12.14 29.45 -7.70
C ALA A 179 -11.44 30.67 -8.30
N HIS A 180 -12.04 31.22 -9.36
CA HIS A 180 -11.56 32.40 -10.05
C HIS A 180 -12.39 33.63 -9.67
N GLY A 181 -11.71 34.75 -9.54
CA GLY A 181 -12.29 36.04 -9.29
C GLY A 181 -11.70 37.11 -10.20
N LYS A 182 -11.74 38.34 -9.74
CA LYS A 182 -11.14 39.50 -10.41
C LYS A 182 -10.59 40.45 -9.37
N SER A 183 -9.30 40.76 -9.46
CA SER A 183 -8.66 41.72 -8.53
C SER A 183 -9.30 43.10 -8.60
N GLY A 184 -9.31 43.77 -7.45
CA GLY A 184 -9.80 45.13 -7.28
C GLY A 184 -9.38 45.68 -5.93
N HIS A 185 -9.64 46.98 -5.70
CA HIS A 185 -9.34 47.61 -4.41
C HIS A 185 -10.48 47.30 -3.42
N ALA A 186 -10.17 46.73 -2.26
CA ALA A 186 -11.15 46.27 -1.27
C ALA A 186 -12.10 47.37 -0.74
N ALA A 187 -11.67 48.65 -0.78
CA ALA A 187 -12.50 49.79 -0.39
C ALA A 187 -13.45 50.28 -1.53
N ARG A 188 -13.43 49.66 -2.67
CA ARG A 188 -14.27 50.02 -3.81
C ARG A 188 -15.15 48.83 -4.20
N ASN A 189 -16.31 49.11 -4.79
CA ASN A 189 -17.21 48.07 -5.28
C ASN A 189 -16.73 47.56 -6.67
N GLU A 190 -15.47 47.11 -6.72
CA GLU A 190 -14.79 46.65 -7.95
C GLU A 190 -14.24 45.23 -7.69
N GLY A 191 -14.15 44.42 -8.77
CA GLY A 191 -13.62 43.10 -8.70
C GLY A 191 -14.65 42.03 -8.30
N VAL A 192 -14.16 40.77 -8.25
CA VAL A 192 -14.90 39.57 -7.82
C VAL A 192 -14.00 38.82 -6.83
N ASN A 193 -14.46 38.63 -5.62
CA ASN A 193 -13.65 38.01 -4.58
C ASN A 193 -13.67 36.47 -4.72
N ALA A 194 -12.53 35.90 -5.14
CA ALA A 194 -12.39 34.46 -5.31
C ALA A 194 -12.63 33.65 -4.03
N ILE A 195 -12.41 34.23 -2.84
CA ILE A 195 -12.73 33.57 -1.57
C ILE A 195 -14.25 33.40 -1.45
N TYR A 196 -15.03 34.42 -1.81
CA TYR A 196 -16.49 34.35 -1.74
C TYR A 196 -17.07 33.37 -2.78
N GLU A 197 -16.47 33.33 -3.98
CA GLU A 197 -16.84 32.36 -5.00
C GLU A 197 -16.58 30.92 -4.54
N ALA A 198 -15.52 30.68 -3.73
CA ALA A 198 -15.16 29.35 -3.22
C ALA A 198 -16.06 28.87 -2.04
N LEU A 199 -16.78 29.78 -1.35
CA LEU A 199 -17.49 29.42 -0.11
C LEU A 199 -18.57 28.36 -0.29
N ASP A 200 -19.33 28.42 -1.39
CA ASP A 200 -20.39 27.44 -1.67
C ASP A 200 -19.78 26.07 -1.95
N ASP A 201 -18.69 26.01 -2.72
CA ASP A 201 -17.96 24.79 -3.01
C ASP A 201 -17.34 24.17 -1.75
N MET A 202 -16.74 25.01 -0.87
CA MET A 202 -16.22 24.54 0.43
C MET A 202 -17.32 23.95 1.33
N ARG A 203 -18.51 24.59 1.34
CA ARG A 203 -19.67 24.07 2.09
C ARG A 203 -20.13 22.75 1.52
N TRP A 204 -20.25 22.65 0.20
CA TRP A 204 -20.65 21.41 -0.46
C TRP A 204 -19.66 20.27 -0.18
N ILE A 205 -18.33 20.49 -0.31
CA ILE A 205 -17.28 19.50 0.00
C ILE A 205 -17.40 19.02 1.45
N ARG A 206 -17.65 19.94 2.40
CA ARG A 206 -17.79 19.60 3.83
C ARG A 206 -19.03 18.75 4.10
N ASP A 207 -20.16 19.11 3.48
CA ASP A 207 -21.48 18.64 3.88
C ASP A 207 -21.99 17.44 3.08
N TYR A 208 -21.48 17.24 1.85
CA TYR A 208 -21.90 16.13 1.02
C TYR A 208 -21.48 14.77 1.61
N LYS A 209 -22.40 13.81 1.56
CA LYS A 209 -22.19 12.43 2.03
C LYS A 209 -22.50 11.46 0.90
N PHE A 210 -21.54 10.62 0.54
CA PHE A 210 -21.72 9.55 -0.43
C PHE A 210 -22.65 8.48 0.11
N GLU A 211 -23.58 8.00 -0.71
CA GLU A 211 -24.66 7.09 -0.28
C GLU A 211 -24.18 5.66 -0.02
N LYS A 212 -23.27 5.14 -0.85
CA LYS A 212 -22.77 3.77 -0.72
C LYS A 212 -21.74 3.70 0.40
N VAL A 213 -22.10 3.02 1.48
CA VAL A 213 -21.28 2.84 2.68
C VAL A 213 -20.76 1.42 2.73
N SER A 214 -19.46 1.25 2.82
CA SER A 214 -18.81 -0.05 2.97
C SER A 214 -18.94 -0.57 4.40
N GLU A 215 -19.15 -1.87 4.53
CA GLU A 215 -19.11 -2.55 5.83
C GLU A 215 -17.72 -2.45 6.48
N PHE A 216 -16.65 -2.56 5.68
CA PHE A 216 -15.28 -2.56 6.16
C PHE A 216 -14.62 -1.18 6.16
N LEU A 217 -14.90 -0.34 5.14
CA LEU A 217 -14.22 0.95 4.94
C LEU A 217 -15.06 2.17 5.36
N GLY A 218 -16.36 1.96 5.63
CA GLY A 218 -17.27 3.07 5.86
C GLY A 218 -17.56 3.88 4.60
N PRO A 219 -17.97 5.17 4.71
CA PRO A 219 -18.27 6.01 3.57
C PRO A 219 -17.02 6.47 2.84
N THR A 220 -17.17 6.79 1.53
CA THR A 220 -16.21 7.63 0.81
C THR A 220 -16.13 8.99 1.50
N LYS A 221 -14.91 9.50 1.70
CA LYS A 221 -14.66 10.72 2.47
C LYS A 221 -13.98 11.77 1.61
N MET A 222 -14.46 12.99 1.65
CA MET A 222 -13.79 14.18 1.12
C MET A 222 -13.31 15.05 2.28
N THR A 223 -12.09 15.55 2.20
CA THR A 223 -11.52 16.43 3.22
C THR A 223 -10.81 17.59 2.54
N LEU A 224 -11.28 18.82 2.79
CA LEU A 224 -10.57 20.02 2.39
C LEU A 224 -9.37 20.19 3.33
N THR A 225 -8.14 20.08 2.78
CA THR A 225 -6.91 20.02 3.59
C THR A 225 -6.06 21.29 3.48
N VAL A 226 -6.15 22.02 2.36
CA VAL A 226 -5.39 23.26 2.12
C VAL A 226 -6.29 24.29 1.46
N VAL A 227 -6.20 25.55 1.90
CA VAL A 227 -6.81 26.72 1.25
C VAL A 227 -5.80 27.84 1.19
N ASN A 228 -5.57 28.39 -0.01
CA ASN A 228 -4.70 29.54 -0.20
C ASN A 228 -5.41 30.60 -1.04
N ALA A 229 -5.48 31.84 -0.52
CA ALA A 229 -6.05 32.98 -1.23
C ALA A 229 -5.57 34.32 -0.64
N GLY A 230 -5.49 35.33 -1.51
CA GLY A 230 -5.13 36.70 -1.12
C GLY A 230 -3.66 36.90 -0.81
N THR A 231 -3.21 38.16 -0.87
CA THR A 231 -1.82 38.55 -0.60
C THR A 231 -1.73 39.77 0.30
N GLN A 232 -2.72 40.65 0.25
CA GLN A 232 -2.76 41.91 1.00
C GLN A 232 -4.18 42.26 1.44
N HIS A 233 -4.33 42.95 2.55
CA HIS A 233 -5.63 43.28 3.16
C HIS A 233 -6.51 44.21 2.31
N ASN A 234 -5.93 44.99 1.41
CA ASN A 234 -6.61 45.98 0.58
C ASN A 234 -6.79 45.55 -0.89
N VAL A 235 -6.46 44.28 -1.22
CA VAL A 235 -6.61 43.73 -2.58
C VAL A 235 -7.63 42.59 -2.54
N ILE A 236 -8.65 42.67 -3.40
CA ILE A 236 -9.61 41.58 -3.61
C ILE A 236 -8.89 40.43 -4.30
N PRO A 237 -8.89 39.21 -3.74
CA PRO A 237 -8.25 38.05 -4.36
C PRO A 237 -8.93 37.65 -5.65
N ASP A 238 -8.15 37.43 -6.69
CA ASP A 238 -8.61 36.93 -8.00
C ASP A 238 -8.52 35.42 -8.13
N LYS A 239 -7.91 34.75 -7.14
CA LYS A 239 -7.76 33.30 -7.11
C LYS A 239 -7.85 32.76 -5.68
N CYS A 240 -8.60 31.67 -5.50
CA CYS A 240 -8.62 30.85 -4.30
C CYS A 240 -8.35 29.40 -4.71
N THR A 241 -7.26 28.82 -4.21
CA THR A 241 -6.91 27.42 -4.48
C THR A 241 -7.18 26.58 -3.25
N MET A 242 -7.76 25.42 -3.48
CA MET A 242 -8.12 24.43 -2.46
C MET A 242 -7.53 23.07 -2.83
N LEU A 243 -7.09 22.31 -1.85
CA LEU A 243 -6.68 20.92 -2.01
C LEU A 243 -7.66 20.02 -1.28
N VAL A 244 -8.18 19.02 -1.97
CA VAL A 244 -9.16 18.08 -1.43
C VAL A 244 -8.59 16.66 -1.48
N ASP A 245 -8.42 16.04 -0.31
CA ASP A 245 -8.10 14.61 -0.16
C ASP A 245 -9.40 13.81 -0.20
N ILE A 246 -9.47 12.82 -1.10
CA ILE A 246 -10.63 11.96 -1.29
C ILE A 246 -10.21 10.50 -1.06
N ARG A 247 -10.93 9.83 -0.14
CA ARG A 247 -10.73 8.43 0.19
C ARG A 247 -11.97 7.64 -0.25
N THR A 248 -11.88 7.03 -1.43
CA THR A 248 -12.96 6.20 -1.97
C THR A 248 -13.03 4.85 -1.27
N ASN A 249 -14.24 4.29 -1.17
CA ASN A 249 -14.42 2.89 -0.82
C ASN A 249 -14.61 2.04 -2.09
N GLU A 250 -14.72 0.73 -1.94
CA GLU A 250 -14.79 -0.25 -3.03
C GLU A 250 -16.03 -0.15 -3.93
N PHE A 251 -16.98 0.72 -3.58
CA PHE A 251 -18.20 0.95 -4.37
C PHE A 251 -18.12 2.13 -5.33
N TYR A 252 -17.00 2.87 -5.31
CA TYR A 252 -16.81 4.07 -6.12
C TYR A 252 -15.46 4.04 -6.84
N ASP A 253 -15.51 4.20 -8.16
CA ASP A 253 -14.32 4.46 -8.96
C ASP A 253 -13.90 5.93 -8.84
N ASN A 254 -12.58 6.19 -8.82
CA ASN A 254 -12.04 7.54 -8.68
C ASN A 254 -12.50 8.48 -9.80
N GLU A 255 -12.58 8.00 -11.06
CA GLU A 255 -13.03 8.82 -12.19
C GLU A 255 -14.52 9.14 -12.11
N GLU A 256 -15.36 8.21 -11.62
CA GLU A 256 -16.80 8.45 -11.40
C GLU A 256 -16.99 9.53 -10.34
N VAL A 257 -16.29 9.42 -9.22
CA VAL A 257 -16.32 10.40 -8.13
C VAL A 257 -15.84 11.77 -8.62
N TYR A 258 -14.77 11.83 -9.40
CA TYR A 258 -14.28 13.07 -10.00
C TYR A 258 -15.32 13.73 -10.89
N LYS A 259 -15.91 12.98 -11.84
CA LYS A 259 -16.95 13.49 -12.75
C LYS A 259 -18.16 14.02 -11.98
N PHE A 260 -18.56 13.30 -10.94
CA PHE A 260 -19.65 13.72 -10.06
C PHE A 260 -19.32 15.03 -9.33
N ILE A 261 -18.13 15.18 -8.77
CA ILE A 261 -17.70 16.42 -8.10
C ILE A 261 -17.68 17.60 -9.09
N CYS A 262 -17.14 17.41 -10.29
CA CYS A 262 -17.11 18.46 -11.33
C CYS A 262 -18.50 18.98 -11.71
N GLN A 263 -19.56 18.15 -11.57
CA GLN A 263 -20.94 18.58 -11.86
C GLN A 263 -21.56 19.43 -10.74
N HIS A 264 -20.99 19.39 -9.53
CA HIS A 264 -21.55 20.04 -8.35
C HIS A 264 -20.78 21.29 -7.92
N LEU A 265 -19.51 21.39 -8.26
CA LEU A 265 -18.68 22.54 -7.95
C LEU A 265 -18.76 23.57 -9.10
N LYS A 266 -18.74 24.85 -8.74
CA LYS A 266 -18.62 25.98 -9.67
C LYS A 266 -17.17 26.24 -10.07
N SER A 267 -16.24 25.91 -9.17
CA SER A 267 -14.80 26.08 -9.36
C SER A 267 -14.23 25.12 -10.39
N GLU A 268 -13.12 25.48 -10.99
CA GLU A 268 -12.32 24.59 -11.84
C GLU A 268 -11.75 23.44 -10.97
N VAL A 269 -11.91 22.17 -11.41
CA VAL A 269 -11.45 20.99 -10.68
C VAL A 269 -10.42 20.22 -11.52
N LYS A 270 -9.28 19.90 -10.92
CA LYS A 270 -8.21 19.10 -11.56
C LYS A 270 -7.79 17.95 -10.64
N ALA A 271 -7.84 16.72 -11.14
CA ALA A 271 -7.33 15.57 -10.40
C ALA A 271 -5.83 15.41 -10.63
N HIS A 272 -5.07 15.06 -9.57
CA HIS A 272 -3.66 14.72 -9.69
C HIS A 272 -3.50 13.35 -10.37
N SER A 273 -4.31 12.36 -10.00
CA SER A 273 -4.28 11.01 -10.56
C SER A 273 -5.55 10.25 -10.20
N PHE A 274 -5.91 9.26 -11.03
CA PHE A 274 -7.02 8.32 -10.77
C PHE A 274 -6.53 6.90 -10.46
N ARG A 275 -5.24 6.64 -10.50
CA ARG A 275 -4.65 5.30 -10.51
C ARG A 275 -4.73 4.56 -9.17
N LEU A 276 -4.79 5.29 -8.04
CA LEU A 276 -4.82 4.69 -6.70
C LEU A 276 -6.27 4.34 -6.33
N LYS A 277 -6.73 3.18 -6.78
CA LYS A 277 -8.12 2.73 -6.60
C LYS A 277 -8.29 2.02 -5.26
N SER A 278 -9.52 2.00 -4.76
CA SER A 278 -9.90 1.10 -3.67
C SER A 278 -9.78 -0.35 -4.12
N SER A 279 -9.25 -1.21 -3.27
CA SER A 279 -9.15 -2.65 -3.51
C SER A 279 -10.11 -3.43 -2.63
N ARG A 280 -10.43 -4.66 -3.03
CA ARG A 280 -11.26 -5.58 -2.23
C ARG A 280 -11.07 -7.03 -2.64
N ILE A 281 -11.38 -7.93 -1.71
CA ILE A 281 -11.68 -9.33 -1.97
C ILE A 281 -13.07 -9.66 -1.40
N ASP A 282 -13.79 -10.59 -2.03
CA ASP A 282 -15.07 -11.07 -1.48
C ASP A 282 -14.82 -11.78 -0.13
N PRO A 283 -15.47 -11.37 0.97
CA PRO A 283 -15.36 -12.06 2.25
C PRO A 283 -15.78 -13.55 2.18
N ALA A 284 -16.58 -13.93 1.17
CA ALA A 284 -16.95 -15.32 0.90
C ALA A 284 -15.84 -16.12 0.17
N HIS A 285 -14.74 -15.48 -0.25
CA HIS A 285 -13.63 -16.17 -0.91
C HIS A 285 -13.07 -17.31 -0.04
N PRO A 286 -12.72 -18.49 -0.60
CA PRO A 286 -12.24 -19.65 0.18
C PRO A 286 -11.10 -19.33 1.14
N LEU A 287 -10.11 -18.54 0.71
CA LEU A 287 -8.98 -18.15 1.57
C LEU A 287 -9.42 -17.25 2.74
N ILE A 288 -10.36 -16.32 2.54
CA ILE A 288 -10.85 -15.46 3.62
C ILE A 288 -11.67 -16.29 4.62
N ARG A 289 -12.49 -17.21 4.15
CA ARG A 289 -13.20 -18.17 5.03
C ARG A 289 -12.21 -19.02 5.84
N LYS A 290 -11.11 -19.46 5.20
CA LYS A 290 -10.06 -20.22 5.89
C LYS A 290 -9.35 -19.37 6.93
N CYS A 291 -9.02 -18.09 6.63
CA CYS A 291 -8.51 -17.15 7.63
C CYS A 291 -9.42 -17.04 8.85
N VAL A 292 -10.74 -16.87 8.63
CA VAL A 292 -11.73 -16.81 9.72
C VAL A 292 -11.77 -18.11 10.52
N ALA A 293 -11.73 -19.26 9.86
CA ALA A 293 -11.67 -20.56 10.52
C ALA A 293 -10.40 -20.76 11.37
N MET A 294 -9.29 -20.12 10.97
CA MET A 294 -8.03 -20.06 11.74
C MET A 294 -8.06 -19.02 12.87
N GLY A 295 -9.19 -18.34 13.10
CA GLY A 295 -9.36 -17.36 14.17
C GLY A 295 -8.96 -15.93 13.82
N MET A 296 -8.58 -15.65 12.56
CA MET A 296 -8.25 -14.31 12.10
C MET A 296 -9.52 -13.47 11.88
N LYS A 297 -9.41 -12.15 12.05
CA LYS A 297 -10.56 -11.22 11.98
C LYS A 297 -10.42 -10.32 10.74
N PRO A 298 -11.26 -10.50 9.70
CA PRO A 298 -11.27 -9.59 8.56
C PRO A 298 -11.57 -8.15 8.95
N PHE A 299 -10.89 -7.20 8.30
CA PHE A 299 -11.09 -5.78 8.53
C PHE A 299 -10.85 -4.96 7.25
N GLY A 300 -11.16 -3.66 7.28
CA GLY A 300 -10.88 -2.70 6.23
C GLY A 300 -9.67 -1.84 6.58
N SER A 301 -8.69 -1.74 5.68
CA SER A 301 -7.50 -0.92 5.86
C SER A 301 -7.77 0.54 5.44
N PRO A 302 -7.47 1.53 6.29
CA PRO A 302 -7.54 2.94 5.92
C PRO A 302 -6.32 3.40 5.09
N THR A 303 -5.22 2.63 5.10
CA THR A 303 -3.96 2.95 4.43
C THR A 303 -3.88 2.30 3.07
N LEU A 304 -3.18 2.96 2.13
CA LEU A 304 -2.89 2.45 0.80
C LEU A 304 -1.73 1.44 0.83
N SER A 305 -1.68 0.63 -0.22
CA SER A 305 -0.56 -0.25 -0.54
C SER A 305 -0.50 -0.48 -2.05
N ASP A 306 0.38 -1.36 -2.49
CA ASP A 306 0.45 -1.82 -3.88
C ASP A 306 -0.89 -2.35 -4.42
N GLN A 307 -1.81 -2.78 -3.54
CA GLN A 307 -3.16 -3.21 -3.92
C GLN A 307 -3.92 -2.15 -4.73
N ALA A 308 -3.70 -0.86 -4.44
CA ALA A 308 -4.35 0.25 -5.15
C ALA A 308 -4.04 0.27 -6.66
N LEU A 309 -2.98 -0.41 -7.07
CA LEU A 309 -2.49 -0.53 -8.45
C LEU A 309 -2.78 -1.89 -9.08
N MET A 310 -3.38 -2.83 -8.33
CA MET A 310 -3.78 -4.15 -8.81
C MET A 310 -5.22 -4.10 -9.34
N HIS A 311 -5.47 -4.78 -10.46
CA HIS A 311 -6.79 -4.85 -11.09
C HIS A 311 -7.47 -6.20 -10.94
N PHE A 312 -7.01 -6.99 -9.99
CA PHE A 312 -7.50 -8.33 -9.61
C PHE A 312 -7.75 -8.39 -8.09
N PRO A 313 -8.51 -9.37 -7.60
CA PRO A 313 -8.76 -9.54 -6.19
C PRO A 313 -7.47 -9.60 -5.36
N SER A 314 -7.44 -8.90 -4.24
CA SER A 314 -6.28 -8.88 -3.34
C SER A 314 -6.66 -8.56 -1.91
N PHE A 315 -5.84 -8.97 -0.96
CA PHE A 315 -5.97 -8.59 0.45
C PHE A 315 -4.59 -8.48 1.11
N LYS A 316 -4.50 -7.64 2.15
CA LYS A 316 -3.29 -7.57 2.96
C LYS A 316 -3.31 -8.65 4.02
N LEU A 317 -2.16 -9.25 4.24
CA LEU A 317 -1.92 -10.18 5.34
C LEU A 317 -0.42 -10.22 5.61
N GLY A 318 0.01 -9.83 6.80
CA GLY A 318 1.43 -9.88 7.15
C GLY A 318 1.69 -9.70 8.63
N PRO A 319 2.91 -10.09 9.10
CA PRO A 319 3.33 -9.88 10.48
C PRO A 319 3.52 -8.41 10.81
N GLY A 320 3.59 -8.11 12.09
CA GLY A 320 3.74 -6.74 12.58
C GLY A 320 2.43 -5.97 12.66
N GLU A 321 2.52 -4.75 13.14
CA GLU A 321 1.37 -3.89 13.41
C GLU A 321 1.48 -2.58 12.64
N SER A 322 0.42 -2.14 11.96
CA SER A 322 0.39 -0.89 11.19
C SER A 322 0.71 0.35 12.04
N SER A 323 0.48 0.28 13.37
CA SER A 323 0.81 1.37 14.29
C SER A 323 2.31 1.60 14.50
N ARG A 324 3.16 0.65 14.09
CA ARG A 324 4.62 0.78 14.15
C ARG A 324 5.22 1.35 12.86
N SER A 325 4.44 1.40 11.78
CA SER A 325 4.88 1.94 10.49
C SER A 325 5.13 3.45 10.59
N HIS A 326 6.13 3.95 9.87
CA HIS A 326 6.50 5.36 9.77
C HIS A 326 6.79 6.04 11.11
N SER A 327 7.12 5.27 12.14
CA SER A 327 7.43 5.76 13.49
C SER A 327 8.92 5.64 13.81
N ALA A 328 9.38 6.38 14.83
CA ALA A 328 10.72 6.20 15.36
C ALA A 328 10.85 4.84 16.06
N ASP A 329 12.05 4.28 16.01
CA ASP A 329 12.40 3.00 16.63
C ASP A 329 11.49 1.86 16.18
N GLU A 330 11.13 1.86 14.89
CA GLU A 330 10.36 0.82 14.23
C GLU A 330 10.94 -0.56 14.55
N CYS A 331 10.07 -1.53 14.82
CA CYS A 331 10.48 -2.86 15.23
C CYS A 331 9.45 -3.94 14.90
N ILE A 332 9.93 -5.18 14.82
CA ILE A 332 9.11 -6.38 14.70
C ILE A 332 9.61 -7.46 15.68
N LYS A 333 8.70 -8.23 16.26
CA LYS A 333 9.09 -9.39 17.07
C LYS A 333 9.46 -10.57 16.16
N ILE A 334 10.53 -11.27 16.47
CA ILE A 334 10.92 -12.47 15.72
C ILE A 334 9.81 -13.55 15.81
N SER A 335 9.07 -13.58 16.91
CA SER A 335 7.90 -14.45 17.06
C SER A 335 6.76 -14.10 16.09
N GLU A 336 6.56 -12.82 15.72
CA GLU A 336 5.56 -12.42 14.73
C GLU A 336 5.92 -12.96 13.34
N ILE A 337 7.21 -12.97 12.97
CA ILE A 337 7.71 -13.59 11.72
C ILE A 337 7.49 -15.12 11.76
N ALA A 338 7.80 -15.77 12.87
CA ALA A 338 7.62 -17.20 13.04
C ALA A 338 6.13 -17.61 12.95
N ASP A 339 5.27 -16.88 13.62
CA ASP A 339 3.81 -17.07 13.57
C ASP A 339 3.24 -16.82 12.17
N ALA A 340 3.74 -15.82 11.46
CA ALA A 340 3.31 -15.53 10.09
C ALA A 340 3.67 -16.66 9.13
N ILE A 341 4.90 -17.17 9.19
CA ILE A 341 5.34 -18.30 8.37
C ILE A 341 4.48 -19.55 8.67
N ALA A 342 4.18 -19.83 9.93
CA ALA A 342 3.30 -20.94 10.31
C ALA A 342 1.87 -20.77 9.76
N LYS A 343 1.28 -19.58 9.95
CA LYS A 343 -0.08 -19.27 9.50
C LYS A 343 -0.20 -19.26 7.98
N TYR A 344 0.75 -18.70 7.27
CA TYR A 344 0.75 -18.74 5.80
C TYR A 344 0.84 -20.16 5.27
N LYS A 345 1.72 -21.00 5.86
CA LYS A 345 1.80 -22.41 5.49
C LYS A 345 0.46 -23.13 5.69
N GLU A 346 -0.17 -22.96 6.87
CA GLU A 346 -1.48 -23.53 7.14
C GLU A 346 -2.56 -23.02 6.19
N LEU A 347 -2.53 -21.71 5.89
CA LEU A 347 -3.50 -21.07 4.99
C LEU A 347 -3.37 -21.57 3.56
N LEU A 348 -2.15 -21.70 3.04
CA LEU A 348 -1.90 -21.83 1.60
C LEU A 348 -1.57 -23.25 1.16
N ASP A 349 -0.99 -24.12 2.00
CA ASP A 349 -0.65 -25.49 1.57
C ASP A 349 -1.92 -26.28 1.21
N GLY A 350 -2.03 -26.69 -0.07
CA GLY A 350 -3.17 -27.39 -0.61
C GLY A 350 -4.47 -26.57 -0.69
N ALA A 351 -4.39 -25.25 -0.64
CA ALA A 351 -5.56 -24.39 -0.72
C ALA A 351 -6.17 -24.36 -2.13
N ALA A 352 -7.47 -24.01 -2.20
CA ALA A 352 -8.16 -23.60 -3.42
C ALA A 352 -8.13 -22.06 -3.52
N ILE A 353 -7.83 -21.56 -4.73
CA ILE A 353 -7.72 -20.14 -5.05
C ILE A 353 -8.76 -19.75 -6.07
#